data_c7e8144cb6a87f69c0a1f8547fe981bb
#
_entry.id   c7e8144cb6a87f69c0a1f8547fe981bb
#
_cell.length_a   1.000
_cell.length_b   1.000
_cell.length_c   1.000
_cell.angle_alpha   90.00
_cell.angle_beta   90.00
_cell.angle_gamma   90.00
#
_symmetry.space_group_name_H-M   'P 1'
#
loop_
_entity.id
_entity.type
_entity.pdbx_description
1 polymer ?
#
loop_
_entity_poly.entity_id
_entity_poly.type
_entity_poly.pdbx_seq_one_letter_code
_entity_poly.pdbx_strand_id
1 'polypeptide(L)'
;MAQNGIGTIHKLDMYSTVTNARFNITQLISEISYYESLESPTASMTISILDATDFKHSVPILGNEQLLYSFSDTFDDNVRLFGGMRLYKLANAMRIKRDTDSYDLFFTREHMVQDQYAVVEETMGPMLASDMVENIVRGIMKSTKMLRCEKTEGLTVTTFPRVSPFTAIDMIASEAKSARANSASAYVFYETNKAFVFSTLDALFEQKPVRTFYYLENQVKSDNAIESSRILSLEQPRAFDMMGGVASGQWGVKISSIDTISKTFASTTHLYGKSFNDTGHADGTTPLVSDQTQKELATKITREKLLVTSAGRATNAYVLSKTPDAAHQYRRRTEFAGREIVSLSSLMSSAIKIAVYGNSSLKAGDMIEIFIPATGIRKPGDVKNKLLSGKYLILAICHRFRGDGTYITTIECAKDSFSTKLSGGDF
;
A
#
# COMPACT_ATOMS: atom_id res chain seq x y z
N MET A 1 -6.26 9.44 -34.80
CA MET A 1 -6.65 9.87 -33.44
C MET A 1 -6.31 8.72 -32.51
N ALA A 2 -5.39 8.90 -31.59
CA ALA A 2 -5.15 7.88 -30.57
C ALA A 2 -6.46 7.75 -29.74
N GLN A 3 -7.04 6.57 -29.71
CA GLN A 3 -8.20 6.31 -28.86
C GLN A 3 -7.70 6.24 -27.42
N ASN A 4 -7.95 7.27 -26.63
CA ASN A 4 -7.58 7.31 -25.21
C ASN A 4 -8.32 6.18 -24.47
N GLY A 5 -7.61 5.52 -23.53
CA GLY A 5 -8.19 4.46 -22.72
C GLY A 5 -8.19 3.06 -23.35
N ILE A 6 -7.39 2.84 -24.36
CA ILE A 6 -7.15 1.50 -24.92
C ILE A 6 -5.88 0.93 -24.30
N GLY A 7 -5.94 -0.35 -23.95
CA GLY A 7 -4.79 -1.12 -23.50
C GLY A 7 -4.49 -2.27 -24.47
N THR A 8 -3.24 -2.65 -24.55
CA THR A 8 -2.80 -3.77 -25.37
C THR A 8 -2.42 -4.96 -24.51
N ILE A 9 -3.02 -6.11 -24.78
CA ILE A 9 -2.66 -7.39 -24.17
C ILE A 9 -1.64 -8.05 -25.10
N HIS A 10 -0.36 -8.04 -24.71
CA HIS A 10 0.71 -8.65 -25.50
C HIS A 10 0.83 -10.15 -25.24
N LYS A 11 0.52 -10.57 -24.00
CA LYS A 11 0.64 -11.96 -23.59
C LYS A 11 -0.38 -12.25 -22.48
N LEU A 12 -1.09 -13.37 -22.64
CA LEU A 12 -1.91 -13.93 -21.60
C LEU A 12 -2.01 -15.46 -21.80
N ASP A 13 -0.99 -16.15 -21.30
CA ASP A 13 -0.82 -17.57 -21.48
C ASP A 13 -0.95 -18.30 -20.15
N MET A 14 -1.85 -19.26 -20.08
CA MET A 14 -2.00 -20.17 -18.96
C MET A 14 -1.31 -21.50 -19.28
N TYR A 15 -0.57 -22.01 -18.32
CA TYR A 15 0.16 -23.28 -18.42
C TYR A 15 -0.50 -24.28 -17.47
N SER A 16 -0.95 -25.39 -18.00
CA SER A 16 -1.47 -26.50 -17.19
C SER A 16 -0.33 -27.18 -16.45
N THR A 17 -0.51 -27.42 -15.16
CA THR A 17 0.44 -28.17 -14.34
C THR A 17 0.39 -29.68 -14.60
N VAL A 18 -0.69 -30.16 -15.22
CA VAL A 18 -0.91 -31.60 -15.53
C VAL A 18 -0.31 -31.98 -16.87
N THR A 19 -0.63 -31.21 -17.90
CA THR A 19 -0.23 -31.53 -19.29
C THR A 19 0.98 -30.76 -19.78
N ASN A 20 1.46 -29.77 -19.03
CA ASN A 20 2.46 -28.77 -19.44
C ASN A 20 2.06 -28.02 -20.73
N ALA A 21 0.79 -28.11 -21.14
CA ALA A 21 0.30 -27.44 -22.31
C ALA A 21 0.09 -25.94 -22.04
N ARG A 22 0.35 -25.13 -23.06
CA ARG A 22 0.15 -23.68 -23.05
C ARG A 22 -1.16 -23.35 -23.73
N PHE A 23 -1.98 -22.54 -23.09
CA PHE A 23 -3.24 -22.05 -23.59
C PHE A 23 -3.27 -20.52 -23.60
N ASN A 24 -3.51 -19.94 -24.75
CA ASN A 24 -3.77 -18.50 -24.84
C ASN A 24 -5.25 -18.27 -24.54
N ILE A 25 -5.54 -17.54 -23.47
CA ILE A 25 -6.91 -17.27 -23.00
C ILE A 25 -7.43 -15.88 -23.39
N THR A 26 -6.70 -15.13 -24.21
CA THR A 26 -7.03 -13.74 -24.55
C THR A 26 -8.43 -13.57 -25.17
N GLN A 27 -8.89 -14.55 -25.97
CA GLN A 27 -10.21 -14.47 -26.62
C GLN A 27 -11.39 -14.81 -25.70
N LEU A 28 -11.14 -15.39 -24.54
CA LEU A 28 -12.17 -15.80 -23.57
C LEU A 28 -12.44 -14.71 -22.53
N ILE A 29 -11.68 -13.62 -22.52
CA ILE A 29 -11.70 -12.63 -21.47
C ILE A 29 -12.89 -11.69 -21.63
N SER A 30 -13.63 -11.52 -20.54
CA SER A 30 -14.56 -10.41 -20.35
C SER A 30 -13.88 -9.22 -19.70
N GLU A 31 -13.15 -9.49 -18.60
CA GLU A 31 -12.43 -8.47 -17.83
C GLU A 31 -11.20 -9.06 -17.14
N ILE A 32 -10.11 -8.29 -17.05
CA ILE A 32 -8.94 -8.55 -16.23
C ILE A 32 -8.83 -7.41 -15.24
N SER A 33 -8.68 -7.74 -13.96
CA SER A 33 -8.42 -6.79 -12.89
C SER A 33 -7.14 -7.18 -12.15
N TYR A 34 -6.09 -6.35 -12.27
CA TYR A 34 -4.80 -6.52 -11.58
C TYR A 34 -4.71 -5.53 -10.44
N TYR A 35 -4.39 -6.01 -9.23
CA TYR A 35 -4.40 -5.25 -7.99
C TYR A 35 -3.02 -5.18 -7.32
N GLU A 36 -2.65 -4.00 -6.88
CA GLU A 36 -1.55 -3.76 -5.92
C GLU A 36 -2.09 -2.92 -4.77
N SER A 37 -1.60 -3.17 -3.54
CA SER A 37 -2.00 -2.41 -2.35
C SER A 37 -0.87 -2.37 -1.32
N LEU A 38 -0.78 -1.29 -0.55
CA LEU A 38 0.12 -1.20 0.61
C LEU A 38 -0.28 -2.15 1.75
N GLU A 39 -1.56 -2.54 1.80
CA GLU A 39 -2.11 -3.43 2.82
C GLU A 39 -1.94 -4.91 2.48
N SER A 40 -1.53 -5.23 1.25
CA SER A 40 -1.34 -6.61 0.79
C SER A 40 0.14 -6.88 0.51
N PRO A 41 0.70 -7.95 1.08
CA PRO A 41 2.11 -8.30 0.87
C PRO A 41 2.40 -8.72 -0.58
N THR A 42 1.37 -9.08 -1.37
CA THR A 42 1.54 -9.47 -2.77
C THR A 42 0.45 -8.92 -3.67
N ALA A 43 0.79 -8.74 -4.95
CA ALA A 43 -0.18 -8.40 -5.99
C ALA A 43 -1.09 -9.58 -6.32
N SER A 44 -2.33 -9.28 -6.72
CA SER A 44 -3.34 -10.26 -7.13
C SER A 44 -3.97 -9.90 -8.46
N MET A 45 -4.63 -10.87 -9.11
CA MET A 45 -5.33 -10.67 -10.37
C MET A 45 -6.62 -11.50 -10.40
N THR A 46 -7.67 -10.92 -10.92
CA THR A 46 -8.92 -11.62 -11.25
C THR A 46 -9.15 -11.54 -12.74
N ILE A 47 -9.48 -12.66 -13.36
CA ILE A 47 -9.84 -12.74 -14.78
C ILE A 47 -11.24 -13.32 -14.88
N SER A 48 -12.17 -12.51 -15.38
CA SER A 48 -13.52 -12.96 -15.68
C SER A 48 -13.57 -13.50 -17.11
N ILE A 49 -14.04 -14.74 -17.25
CA ILE A 49 -14.07 -15.49 -18.50
C ILE A 49 -15.51 -15.65 -18.98
N LEU A 50 -15.68 -15.54 -20.28
CA LEU A 50 -16.88 -15.95 -21.03
C LEU A 50 -16.49 -17.12 -21.91
N ASP A 51 -16.87 -18.32 -21.52
CA ASP A 51 -16.47 -19.58 -22.15
C ASP A 51 -17.61 -20.14 -23.00
N ALA A 52 -17.49 -19.98 -24.31
CA ALA A 52 -18.35 -20.61 -25.30
C ALA A 52 -17.67 -21.81 -25.98
N THR A 53 -16.47 -22.19 -25.54
CA THR A 53 -15.63 -23.25 -26.16
C THR A 53 -15.47 -24.47 -25.29
N ASP A 54 -16.16 -24.52 -24.15
CA ASP A 54 -16.02 -25.57 -23.14
C ASP A 54 -14.57 -25.74 -22.63
N PHE A 55 -13.85 -24.61 -22.54
CA PHE A 55 -12.45 -24.54 -22.11
C PHE A 55 -12.25 -25.16 -20.73
N LYS A 56 -13.16 -24.88 -19.80
CA LYS A 56 -13.12 -25.36 -18.41
C LYS A 56 -13.09 -26.89 -18.32
N HIS A 57 -13.75 -27.63 -19.25
CA HIS A 57 -13.77 -29.09 -19.27
C HIS A 57 -12.68 -29.68 -20.16
N SER A 58 -12.33 -28.95 -21.24
CA SER A 58 -11.28 -29.38 -22.18
C SER A 58 -9.87 -29.27 -21.59
N VAL A 59 -9.65 -28.29 -20.72
CA VAL A 59 -8.41 -28.09 -19.99
C VAL A 59 -8.68 -28.39 -18.51
N PRO A 60 -8.06 -29.43 -17.95
CA PRO A 60 -8.25 -29.75 -16.53
C PRO A 60 -7.63 -28.64 -15.68
N ILE A 61 -8.48 -27.72 -15.22
CA ILE A 61 -8.11 -26.64 -14.28
C ILE A 61 -8.23 -27.22 -12.87
N LEU A 62 -7.11 -27.48 -12.23
CA LEU A 62 -7.05 -28.11 -10.91
C LEU A 62 -6.61 -27.16 -9.79
N GLY A 63 -6.20 -25.95 -10.14
CA GLY A 63 -5.51 -25.01 -9.28
C GLY A 63 -3.98 -25.11 -9.43
N ASN A 64 -3.28 -24.03 -9.10
CA ASN A 64 -1.84 -23.90 -9.25
C ASN A 64 -1.33 -23.81 -10.72
N GLU A 65 -2.20 -23.61 -11.70
CA GLU A 65 -1.81 -23.25 -13.06
C GLU A 65 -1.03 -21.95 -13.08
N GLN A 66 0.00 -21.89 -13.91
CA GLN A 66 0.82 -20.71 -14.07
C GLN A 66 0.24 -19.80 -15.16
N LEU A 67 0.02 -18.54 -14.85
CA LEU A 67 -0.33 -17.49 -15.80
C LEU A 67 0.89 -16.62 -16.09
N LEU A 68 1.25 -16.44 -17.36
CA LEU A 68 2.18 -15.42 -17.79
C LEU A 68 1.42 -14.32 -18.52
N TYR A 69 1.63 -13.08 -18.09
CA TYR A 69 0.91 -11.93 -18.64
C TYR A 69 1.86 -10.79 -19.04
N SER A 70 1.42 -9.97 -19.99
CA SER A 70 2.07 -8.73 -20.38
C SER A 70 1.04 -7.77 -20.97
N PHE A 71 0.90 -6.60 -20.37
CA PHE A 71 -0.03 -5.54 -20.76
C PHE A 71 0.70 -4.22 -20.88
N SER A 72 0.25 -3.34 -21.78
CA SER A 72 0.68 -1.94 -21.85
C SER A 72 -0.50 -1.01 -22.05
N ASP A 73 -0.28 0.27 -21.78
CA ASP A 73 -1.18 1.34 -22.21
C ASP A 73 -0.80 1.87 -23.59
N THR A 74 -1.64 2.73 -24.15
CA THR A 74 -1.41 3.35 -25.47
C THR A 74 -0.51 4.58 -25.40
N PHE A 75 -0.21 5.08 -24.19
CA PHE A 75 0.61 6.28 -24.01
C PHE A 75 2.11 5.97 -24.04
N ASP A 76 2.49 4.81 -23.50
CA ASP A 76 3.88 4.33 -23.50
C ASP A 76 3.94 2.80 -23.59
N ASP A 77 4.04 2.28 -24.80
CA ASP A 77 4.13 0.84 -25.06
C ASP A 77 5.41 0.19 -24.49
N ASN A 78 6.40 1.00 -24.11
CA ASN A 78 7.63 0.50 -23.47
C ASN A 78 7.42 0.20 -21.98
N VAL A 79 6.42 0.81 -21.34
CA VAL A 79 6.09 0.54 -19.95
C VAL A 79 5.03 -0.53 -19.88
N ARG A 80 5.42 -1.72 -19.42
CA ARG A 80 4.54 -2.89 -19.36
C ARG A 80 4.33 -3.38 -17.94
N LEU A 81 3.09 -3.78 -17.65
CA LEU A 81 2.77 -4.66 -16.54
C LEU A 81 2.99 -6.09 -17.01
N PHE A 82 3.93 -6.81 -16.42
CA PHE A 82 4.26 -8.17 -16.84
C PHE A 82 4.65 -9.05 -15.65
N GLY A 83 4.51 -10.36 -15.83
CA GLY A 83 4.96 -11.30 -14.81
C GLY A 83 4.29 -12.65 -14.89
N GLY A 84 4.51 -13.43 -13.83
CA GLY A 84 3.87 -14.72 -13.59
C GLY A 84 2.98 -14.67 -12.36
N MET A 85 1.88 -15.43 -12.42
CA MET A 85 0.96 -15.63 -11.30
C MET A 85 0.52 -17.09 -11.23
N ARG A 86 -0.02 -17.51 -10.09
CA ARG A 86 -0.59 -18.83 -9.84
C ARG A 86 -2.09 -18.74 -9.65
N LEU A 87 -2.81 -19.59 -10.33
CA LEU A 87 -4.24 -19.80 -10.09
C LEU A 87 -4.44 -20.50 -8.74
N TYR A 88 -5.24 -19.91 -7.87
CA TYR A 88 -5.55 -20.50 -6.57
C TYR A 88 -7.04 -20.76 -6.36
N LYS A 89 -7.90 -20.15 -7.17
CA LYS A 89 -9.35 -20.30 -7.00
C LYS A 89 -10.09 -20.07 -8.33
N LEU A 90 -11.09 -20.88 -8.60
CA LEU A 90 -12.12 -20.66 -9.60
C LEU A 90 -13.46 -20.51 -8.86
N ALA A 91 -14.21 -19.48 -9.15
CA ALA A 91 -15.49 -19.20 -8.51
C ALA A 91 -16.49 -18.51 -9.44
N ASN A 92 -17.67 -18.17 -8.92
CA ASN A 92 -18.73 -17.44 -9.61
C ASN A 92 -19.15 -18.11 -10.93
N ALA A 93 -19.02 -19.42 -11.02
CA ALA A 93 -19.38 -20.16 -12.23
C ALA A 93 -20.90 -20.16 -12.41
N MET A 94 -21.35 -19.64 -13.55
CA MET A 94 -22.76 -19.62 -13.94
C MET A 94 -22.92 -19.87 -15.45
N ARG A 95 -23.99 -20.50 -15.83
CA ARG A 95 -24.39 -20.64 -17.22
C ARG A 95 -25.25 -19.43 -17.63
N ILE A 96 -24.73 -18.61 -18.55
CA ILE A 96 -25.42 -17.42 -19.03
C ILE A 96 -26.38 -17.79 -20.17
N LYS A 97 -25.94 -18.66 -21.09
CA LYS A 97 -26.71 -19.17 -22.22
C LYS A 97 -26.54 -20.69 -22.30
N ARG A 98 -27.28 -21.29 -23.24
CA ARG A 98 -27.22 -22.76 -23.42
C ARG A 98 -25.80 -23.32 -23.61
N ASP A 99 -24.94 -22.53 -24.25
CA ASP A 99 -23.62 -22.89 -24.73
C ASP A 99 -22.52 -21.92 -24.23
N THR A 100 -22.81 -21.12 -23.22
CA THR A 100 -21.86 -20.13 -22.71
C THR A 100 -21.87 -20.13 -21.19
N ASP A 101 -20.75 -20.45 -20.60
CA ASP A 101 -20.49 -20.35 -19.15
C ASP A 101 -19.69 -19.05 -18.85
N SER A 102 -19.93 -18.47 -17.68
CA SER A 102 -19.10 -17.40 -17.12
C SER A 102 -18.53 -17.85 -15.79
N TYR A 103 -17.28 -17.54 -15.55
CA TYR A 103 -16.62 -17.80 -14.28
C TYR A 103 -15.42 -16.87 -14.06
N ASP A 104 -15.00 -16.77 -12.80
CA ASP A 104 -13.86 -15.95 -12.41
C ASP A 104 -12.69 -16.83 -12.00
N LEU A 105 -11.51 -16.51 -12.53
CA LEU A 105 -10.24 -17.10 -12.17
C LEU A 105 -9.47 -16.13 -11.29
N PHE A 106 -9.06 -16.57 -10.11
CA PHE A 106 -8.33 -15.77 -9.12
C PHE A 106 -6.87 -16.20 -9.07
N PHE A 107 -5.98 -15.25 -9.33
CA PHE A 107 -4.55 -15.45 -9.36
C PHE A 107 -3.84 -14.65 -8.28
N THR A 108 -2.75 -15.20 -7.77
CA THR A 108 -1.84 -14.53 -6.85
C THR A 108 -0.39 -14.75 -7.27
N ARG A 109 0.54 -14.01 -6.68
CA ARG A 109 1.97 -14.22 -6.91
C ARG A 109 2.43 -15.56 -6.31
N GLU A 110 3.47 -16.13 -6.90
CA GLU A 110 4.14 -17.37 -6.41
C GLU A 110 4.50 -17.24 -4.91
N HIS A 111 4.96 -16.06 -4.50
CA HIS A 111 5.39 -15.82 -3.12
C HIS A 111 4.25 -15.92 -2.10
N MET A 112 3.01 -15.61 -2.49
CA MET A 112 1.85 -15.80 -1.63
C MET A 112 1.52 -17.30 -1.45
N VAL A 113 1.73 -18.08 -2.49
CA VAL A 113 1.59 -19.54 -2.39
C VAL A 113 2.70 -20.11 -1.50
N GLN A 114 3.92 -19.64 -1.65
CA GLN A 114 5.05 -20.03 -0.79
C GLN A 114 4.82 -19.70 0.67
N ASP A 115 4.21 -18.54 0.97
CA ASP A 115 3.88 -18.12 2.33
C ASP A 115 2.98 -19.11 3.07
N GLN A 116 2.14 -19.86 2.33
CA GLN A 116 1.23 -20.84 2.95
C GLN A 116 1.92 -22.10 3.47
N TYR A 117 3.11 -22.45 2.95
CA TYR A 117 3.84 -23.65 3.37
C TYR A 117 5.24 -23.39 3.92
N ALA A 118 5.81 -22.22 3.66
CA ALA A 118 7.08 -21.84 4.24
C ALA A 118 6.88 -21.37 5.70
N VAL A 119 7.83 -21.68 6.54
CA VAL A 119 7.77 -21.38 7.98
C VAL A 119 9.05 -20.74 8.44
N VAL A 120 8.92 -19.69 9.22
CA VAL A 120 10.00 -19.03 9.96
C VAL A 120 9.90 -19.47 11.43
N GLU A 121 10.86 -20.28 11.89
CA GLU A 121 10.88 -20.84 13.25
C GLU A 121 12.31 -20.78 13.79
N GLU A 122 12.85 -19.59 13.88
CA GLU A 122 14.22 -19.38 14.36
C GLU A 122 14.34 -18.06 15.11
N THR A 123 15.44 -17.89 15.82
CA THR A 123 15.83 -16.61 16.41
C THR A 123 16.80 -15.93 15.48
N MET A 124 16.41 -14.80 14.90
CA MET A 124 17.27 -13.97 14.07
C MET A 124 17.90 -12.84 14.88
N GLY A 125 19.15 -12.56 14.60
CA GLY A 125 19.90 -11.44 15.20
C GLY A 125 21.04 -11.88 16.13
N PRO A 126 21.81 -10.90 16.67
CA PRO A 126 21.60 -9.46 16.56
C PRO A 126 21.92 -8.91 15.15
N MET A 127 20.95 -8.32 14.48
CA MET A 127 21.10 -7.68 13.16
C MET A 127 20.08 -6.55 12.97
N LEU A 128 20.22 -5.79 11.91
CA LEU A 128 19.23 -4.76 11.56
C LEU A 128 17.90 -5.41 11.15
N ALA A 129 16.78 -4.77 11.46
CA ALA A 129 15.46 -5.24 11.03
C ALA A 129 15.36 -5.32 9.50
N SER A 130 15.97 -4.37 8.77
CA SER A 130 16.08 -4.41 7.30
C SER A 130 16.80 -5.65 6.79
N ASP A 131 17.84 -6.12 7.48
CA ASP A 131 18.62 -7.28 7.07
C ASP A 131 17.86 -8.59 7.39
N MET A 132 17.03 -8.61 8.46
CA MET A 132 16.10 -9.72 8.74
C MET A 132 15.08 -9.88 7.60
N VAL A 133 14.47 -8.77 7.14
CA VAL A 133 13.54 -8.79 6.00
C VAL A 133 14.23 -9.32 4.75
N GLU A 134 15.45 -8.87 4.46
CA GLU A 134 16.24 -9.36 3.33
C GLU A 134 16.51 -10.87 3.44
N ASN A 135 16.88 -11.36 4.62
CA ASN A 135 17.09 -12.78 4.89
C ASN A 135 15.83 -13.62 4.68
N ILE A 136 14.67 -13.13 5.11
CA ILE A 136 13.39 -13.82 4.87
C ILE A 136 13.09 -13.87 3.37
N VAL A 137 13.17 -12.73 2.68
CA VAL A 137 12.84 -12.64 1.25
C VAL A 137 13.83 -13.44 0.38
N ARG A 138 15.14 -13.36 0.68
CA ARG A 138 16.18 -14.02 -0.11
C ARG A 138 16.47 -15.45 0.32
N GLY A 139 16.53 -15.70 1.63
CA GLY A 139 16.91 -16.99 2.20
C GLY A 139 15.73 -17.96 2.27
N ILE A 140 14.62 -17.55 2.87
CA ILE A 140 13.47 -18.43 3.13
C ILE A 140 12.56 -18.51 1.91
N MET A 141 12.13 -17.36 1.36
CA MET A 141 11.26 -17.30 0.18
C MET A 141 12.03 -17.49 -1.13
N LYS A 142 13.37 -17.45 -1.10
CA LYS A 142 14.24 -17.60 -2.28
C LYS A 142 13.85 -16.72 -3.46
N SER A 143 13.32 -15.54 -3.17
CA SER A 143 12.87 -14.61 -4.20
C SER A 143 14.04 -13.92 -4.88
N THR A 144 14.03 -13.90 -6.20
CA THR A 144 14.98 -13.14 -7.03
C THR A 144 14.45 -11.76 -7.40
N LYS A 145 13.20 -11.46 -7.06
CA LYS A 145 12.57 -10.17 -7.34
C LYS A 145 13.32 -9.03 -6.64
N MET A 146 13.38 -7.86 -7.27
CA MET A 146 14.01 -6.68 -6.65
C MET A 146 13.39 -6.42 -5.28
N LEU A 147 14.22 -6.14 -4.28
CA LEU A 147 13.80 -5.70 -2.95
C LEU A 147 14.30 -4.27 -2.74
N ARG A 148 13.38 -3.34 -2.53
CA ARG A 148 13.67 -1.97 -2.08
C ARG A 148 13.44 -1.93 -0.58
N CYS A 149 14.52 -1.98 0.18
CA CYS A 149 14.49 -2.02 1.64
C CYS A 149 15.06 -0.72 2.20
N GLU A 150 14.24 0.04 2.90
CA GLU A 150 14.71 1.20 3.66
C GLU A 150 15.51 0.71 4.86
N LYS A 151 16.71 1.27 5.04
CA LYS A 151 17.60 0.87 6.13
C LYS A 151 17.03 1.25 7.48
N THR A 152 17.11 0.29 8.40
CA THR A 152 16.68 0.46 9.79
C THR A 152 17.85 0.81 10.68
N GLU A 153 17.57 1.47 11.81
CA GLU A 153 18.52 1.79 12.85
C GLU A 153 18.43 0.73 13.94
N GLY A 154 19.59 0.18 14.28
CA GLY A 154 19.84 -0.60 15.44
C GLY A 154 19.64 -2.10 15.36
N LEU A 155 20.44 -2.79 16.17
CA LEU A 155 20.44 -4.24 16.21
C LEU A 155 19.28 -4.76 17.04
N THR A 156 18.51 -5.66 16.46
CA THR A 156 17.41 -6.36 17.14
C THR A 156 17.66 -7.87 17.16
N VAL A 157 17.05 -8.55 18.11
CA VAL A 157 16.98 -10.00 18.17
C VAL A 157 15.49 -10.36 18.22
N THR A 158 15.00 -11.04 17.21
CA THR A 158 13.60 -11.45 17.13
C THR A 158 13.49 -12.96 17.04
N THR A 159 12.66 -13.54 17.91
CA THR A 159 12.34 -14.98 17.90
C THR A 159 10.99 -15.17 17.26
N PHE A 160 10.96 -15.96 16.22
CA PHE A 160 9.72 -16.26 15.46
C PHE A 160 9.11 -17.58 15.94
N PRO A 161 7.84 -17.53 16.44
CA PRO A 161 7.17 -18.72 16.97
C PRO A 161 6.44 -19.47 15.86
N ARG A 162 7.17 -20.04 14.89
CA ARG A 162 6.62 -20.81 13.77
C ARG A 162 5.52 -20.04 13.00
N VAL A 163 5.90 -18.99 12.35
CA VAL A 163 5.00 -18.11 11.58
C VAL A 163 5.31 -18.18 10.09
N SER A 164 4.37 -17.73 9.24
CA SER A 164 4.62 -17.57 7.82
C SER A 164 5.60 -16.42 7.55
N PRO A 165 6.32 -16.43 6.41
CA PRO A 165 7.26 -15.38 6.04
C PRO A 165 6.70 -13.96 6.08
N PHE A 166 5.49 -13.73 5.54
CA PHE A 166 4.89 -12.39 5.57
C PHE A 166 4.48 -11.99 6.97
N THR A 167 3.96 -12.90 7.79
CA THR A 167 3.70 -12.63 9.21
C THR A 167 4.99 -12.29 9.96
N ALA A 168 6.10 -12.97 9.68
CA ALA A 168 7.39 -12.64 10.26
C ALA A 168 7.86 -11.23 9.85
N ILE A 169 7.66 -10.83 8.59
CA ILE A 169 7.98 -9.48 8.11
C ILE A 169 7.11 -8.43 8.82
N ASP A 170 5.81 -8.68 9.02
CA ASP A 170 4.93 -7.78 9.77
C ASP A 170 5.37 -7.63 11.25
N MET A 171 5.81 -8.72 11.87
CA MET A 171 6.40 -8.67 13.21
C MET A 171 7.65 -7.79 13.23
N ILE A 172 8.53 -7.92 12.23
CA ILE A 172 9.72 -7.09 12.09
C ILE A 172 9.33 -5.63 11.85
N ALA A 173 8.38 -5.36 10.95
CA ALA A 173 7.91 -4.02 10.63
C ALA A 173 7.42 -3.27 11.88
N SER A 174 6.68 -3.96 12.76
CA SER A 174 6.18 -3.39 14.02
C SER A 174 7.29 -3.07 15.04
N GLU A 175 8.50 -3.61 14.87
CA GLU A 175 9.66 -3.38 15.73
C GLU A 175 10.72 -2.50 15.07
N ALA A 176 10.57 -2.18 13.78
CA ALA A 176 11.55 -1.45 13.01
C ALA A 176 11.52 0.06 13.27
N LYS A 177 12.69 0.68 13.23
CA LYS A 177 12.89 2.12 13.28
C LYS A 177 13.77 2.52 12.11
N SER A 178 13.42 3.57 11.40
CA SER A 178 14.19 4.09 10.29
C SER A 178 15.54 4.67 10.75
N ALA A 179 16.57 4.45 9.94
CA ALA A 179 17.86 5.11 10.09
C ALA A 179 17.84 6.59 9.65
N ARG A 180 16.72 7.10 9.12
CA ARG A 180 16.56 8.50 8.77
C ARG A 180 16.50 9.38 10.00
N ALA A 181 16.91 10.65 9.88
CA ALA A 181 17.05 11.58 10.99
C ALA A 181 15.77 11.73 11.85
N ASN A 182 14.60 11.55 11.26
CA ASN A 182 13.31 11.82 11.88
C ASN A 182 12.68 10.62 12.60
N SER A 183 13.41 9.51 12.75
CA SER A 183 12.97 8.34 13.54
C SER A 183 11.62 7.76 13.13
N ALA A 184 11.28 7.78 11.85
CA ALA A 184 10.07 7.18 11.31
C ALA A 184 9.97 5.68 11.65
N SER A 185 8.77 5.17 11.92
CA SER A 185 8.56 3.81 12.43
C SER A 185 7.36 3.07 11.81
N ALA A 186 6.55 3.74 11.02
CA ALA A 186 5.41 3.12 10.35
C ALA A 186 5.87 2.41 9.07
N TYR A 187 6.53 1.27 9.22
CA TYR A 187 6.96 0.44 8.10
C TYR A 187 5.79 -0.31 7.47
N VAL A 188 5.79 -0.37 6.15
CA VAL A 188 4.87 -1.19 5.35
C VAL A 188 5.68 -2.12 4.44
N PHE A 189 5.15 -3.33 4.22
CA PHE A 189 5.72 -4.29 3.29
C PHE A 189 4.69 -4.66 2.24
N TYR A 190 5.00 -4.43 0.98
CA TYR A 190 4.09 -4.69 -0.13
C TYR A 190 4.83 -5.02 -1.41
N GLU A 191 4.11 -5.59 -2.37
CA GLU A 191 4.63 -5.95 -3.68
C GLU A 191 4.03 -5.05 -4.76
N THR A 192 4.90 -4.54 -5.61
CA THR A 192 4.53 -3.92 -6.88
C THR A 192 4.86 -4.87 -8.05
N ASN A 193 4.43 -4.54 -9.25
CA ASN A 193 4.80 -5.34 -10.42
C ASN A 193 6.32 -5.60 -10.51
N LYS A 194 7.16 -4.62 -10.15
CA LYS A 194 8.64 -4.68 -10.33
C LYS A 194 9.42 -5.10 -9.09
N ALA A 195 8.91 -4.83 -7.88
CA ALA A 195 9.71 -4.98 -6.67
C ALA A 195 8.86 -5.29 -5.44
N PHE A 196 9.47 -5.92 -4.44
CA PHE A 196 9.04 -5.80 -3.05
C PHE A 196 9.54 -4.48 -2.47
N VAL A 197 8.76 -3.87 -1.63
CA VAL A 197 9.09 -2.61 -0.95
C VAL A 197 8.90 -2.78 0.54
N PHE A 198 9.93 -2.47 1.31
CA PHE A 198 9.88 -2.35 2.76
C PHE A 198 10.34 -0.93 3.11
N SER A 199 9.41 -0.07 3.46
CA SER A 199 9.67 1.37 3.64
C SER A 199 8.72 1.97 4.65
N THR A 200 9.09 3.11 5.23
CA THR A 200 8.21 3.88 6.10
C THR A 200 7.21 4.71 5.30
N LEU A 201 6.06 5.00 5.88
CA LEU A 201 5.09 5.93 5.29
C LEU A 201 5.69 7.31 5.06
N ASP A 202 6.51 7.80 5.99
CA ASP A 202 7.22 9.08 5.87
C ASP A 202 8.08 9.11 4.60
N ALA A 203 8.84 8.04 4.35
CA ALA A 203 9.65 7.93 3.13
C ALA A 203 8.81 7.88 1.85
N LEU A 204 7.62 7.29 1.92
CA LEU A 204 6.70 7.26 0.78
C LEU A 204 6.10 8.65 0.53
N PHE A 205 5.76 9.40 1.57
CA PHE A 205 5.25 10.78 1.46
C PHE A 205 6.29 11.79 0.93
N GLU A 206 7.56 11.60 1.23
CA GLU A 206 8.65 12.48 0.77
C GLU A 206 8.97 12.33 -0.72
N GLN A 207 8.41 11.32 -1.41
CA GLN A 207 8.62 11.14 -2.83
C GLN A 207 8.04 12.31 -3.64
N LYS A 208 8.68 12.62 -4.77
CA LYS A 208 8.10 13.56 -5.73
C LYS A 208 6.90 12.91 -6.42
N PRO A 209 5.80 13.65 -6.64
CA PRO A 209 4.69 13.14 -7.42
C PRO A 209 5.15 12.67 -8.80
N VAL A 210 4.78 11.43 -9.16
CA VAL A 210 5.12 10.85 -10.47
C VAL A 210 4.26 11.42 -11.58
N ARG A 211 3.06 11.91 -11.23
CA ARG A 211 2.11 12.50 -12.18
C ARG A 211 1.12 13.42 -11.49
N THR A 212 0.63 14.42 -12.26
CA THR A 212 -0.48 15.30 -11.85
C THR A 212 -1.72 14.91 -12.61
N PHE A 213 -2.86 14.75 -11.90
CA PHE A 213 -4.16 14.45 -12.46
C PHE A 213 -5.11 15.63 -12.29
N TYR A 214 -5.97 15.86 -13.30
CA TYR A 214 -6.87 16.99 -13.38
C TYR A 214 -8.32 16.53 -13.45
N TYR A 215 -9.17 17.06 -12.59
CA TYR A 215 -10.61 16.93 -12.71
C TYR A 215 -11.14 18.06 -13.57
N LEU A 216 -11.52 17.74 -14.80
CA LEU A 216 -12.02 18.69 -15.80
C LEU A 216 -13.52 18.50 -15.99
N GLU A 217 -14.31 19.53 -15.69
CA GLU A 217 -15.78 19.47 -15.79
C GLU A 217 -16.30 19.41 -17.24
N ASN A 218 -15.55 19.96 -18.21
CA ASN A 218 -15.96 20.01 -19.61
C ASN A 218 -15.00 19.25 -20.53
N GLN A 219 -15.56 18.63 -21.58
CA GLN A 219 -14.78 18.05 -22.68
C GLN A 219 -14.18 19.18 -23.55
N VAL A 220 -13.13 19.78 -23.06
CA VAL A 220 -12.30 20.63 -23.92
C VAL A 220 -11.46 19.66 -24.75
N LYS A 221 -11.48 19.81 -26.06
CA LYS A 221 -10.51 19.15 -26.96
C LYS A 221 -9.14 19.61 -26.54
N SER A 222 -8.46 18.85 -25.73
CA SER A 222 -7.13 19.15 -25.19
C SER A 222 -6.10 18.25 -25.84
N ASP A 223 -4.83 18.65 -25.74
CA ASP A 223 -3.71 17.84 -26.16
C ASP A 223 -3.73 16.46 -25.49
N ASN A 224 -3.28 15.42 -26.19
CA ASN A 224 -3.24 14.04 -25.71
C ASN A 224 -2.60 13.90 -24.32
N ALA A 225 -1.64 14.76 -23.97
CA ALA A 225 -0.96 14.78 -22.67
C ALA A 225 -1.90 15.18 -21.53
N ILE A 226 -2.78 16.16 -21.74
CA ILE A 226 -3.77 16.61 -20.74
C ILE A 226 -4.86 15.56 -20.60
N GLU A 227 -5.31 14.98 -21.71
CA GLU A 227 -6.34 13.94 -21.72
C GLU A 227 -5.86 12.67 -20.97
N SER A 228 -4.59 12.29 -21.13
CA SER A 228 -4.01 11.15 -20.40
C SER A 228 -3.93 11.35 -18.87
N SER A 229 -4.03 12.61 -18.41
CA SER A 229 -4.00 12.99 -16.99
C SER A 229 -5.39 13.37 -16.45
N ARG A 230 -6.44 13.10 -17.21
CA ARG A 230 -7.82 13.41 -16.84
C ARG A 230 -8.39 12.40 -15.86
N ILE A 231 -9.07 12.90 -14.83
CA ILE A 231 -9.88 12.11 -13.93
C ILE A 231 -11.26 11.87 -14.56
N LEU A 232 -11.61 10.60 -14.73
CA LEU A 232 -12.88 10.15 -15.32
C LEU A 232 -14.00 10.12 -14.27
N SER A 233 -13.68 9.65 -13.06
CA SER A 233 -14.59 9.69 -11.91
C SER A 233 -13.83 10.00 -10.65
N LEU A 234 -14.50 10.68 -9.73
CA LEU A 234 -14.00 11.06 -8.42
C LEU A 234 -15.02 10.68 -7.38
N GLU A 235 -14.61 9.86 -6.43
CA GLU A 235 -15.37 9.51 -5.24
C GLU A 235 -14.58 9.92 -4.01
N GLN A 236 -15.24 10.43 -3.00
CA GLN A 236 -14.64 10.77 -1.72
C GLN A 236 -15.24 9.91 -0.62
N PRO A 237 -14.74 8.69 -0.42
CA PRO A 237 -15.26 7.78 0.61
C PRO A 237 -15.06 8.33 2.02
N ARG A 238 -14.03 9.18 2.22
CA ARG A 238 -13.76 9.82 3.51
C ARG A 238 -13.19 11.22 3.31
N ALA A 239 -13.93 12.23 3.78
CA ALA A 239 -13.45 13.61 3.83
C ALA A 239 -12.72 13.90 5.15
N PHE A 240 -13.31 13.50 6.26
CA PHE A 240 -12.74 13.47 7.61
C PHE A 240 -13.61 12.55 8.48
N ASP A 241 -12.99 11.97 9.50
CA ASP A 241 -13.67 11.15 10.51
C ASP A 241 -13.07 11.48 11.89
N MET A 242 -13.66 12.46 12.57
CA MET A 242 -13.17 12.89 13.86
C MET A 242 -13.31 11.79 14.92
N MET A 243 -14.44 11.08 14.95
CA MET A 243 -14.69 10.05 15.95
C MET A 243 -13.79 8.82 15.73
N GLY A 244 -13.66 8.38 14.49
CA GLY A 244 -12.73 7.30 14.12
C GLY A 244 -11.28 7.70 14.39
N GLY A 245 -10.89 8.94 14.08
CA GLY A 245 -9.56 9.47 14.37
C GLY A 245 -9.24 9.53 15.87
N VAL A 246 -10.20 9.94 16.70
CA VAL A 246 -10.08 9.90 18.16
C VAL A 246 -9.91 8.45 18.64
N ALA A 247 -10.75 7.54 18.19
CA ALA A 247 -10.74 6.14 18.61
C ALA A 247 -9.47 5.41 18.13
N SER A 248 -8.94 5.75 16.95
CA SER A 248 -7.71 5.15 16.41
C SER A 248 -6.42 5.69 17.03
N GLY A 249 -6.48 6.84 17.71
CA GLY A 249 -5.33 7.51 18.33
C GLY A 249 -4.60 8.48 17.39
N GLN A 250 -5.25 8.94 16.31
CA GLN A 250 -4.69 9.88 15.35
C GLN A 250 -4.15 11.16 16.00
N TRP A 251 -4.83 11.69 17.02
CA TRP A 251 -4.50 12.96 17.68
C TRP A 251 -3.55 12.83 18.85
N GLY A 252 -3.59 11.67 19.52
CA GLY A 252 -2.73 11.41 20.64
C GLY A 252 -2.87 10.01 21.19
N VAL A 253 -1.75 9.42 21.52
CA VAL A 253 -1.66 8.07 22.08
C VAL A 253 -0.73 8.05 23.27
N LYS A 254 -1.12 7.31 24.31
CA LYS A 254 -0.26 6.98 25.45
C LYS A 254 0.23 5.57 25.29
N ILE A 255 1.53 5.40 25.29
CA ILE A 255 2.18 4.11 25.33
C ILE A 255 2.65 3.84 26.75
N SER A 256 2.10 2.81 27.35
CA SER A 256 2.52 2.31 28.66
C SER A 256 3.29 1.01 28.45
N SER A 257 4.46 0.87 29.04
CA SER A 257 5.27 -0.34 28.96
C SER A 257 5.55 -0.92 30.33
N ILE A 258 5.44 -2.23 30.43
CA ILE A 258 5.79 -3.01 31.62
C ILE A 258 6.94 -3.93 31.22
N ASP A 259 8.08 -3.77 31.92
CA ASP A 259 9.18 -4.73 31.81
C ASP A 259 9.01 -5.80 32.88
N THR A 260 8.81 -7.04 32.42
CA THR A 260 8.54 -8.19 33.31
C THR A 260 9.75 -8.65 34.09
N ILE A 261 10.97 -8.35 33.63
CA ILE A 261 12.20 -8.75 34.30
C ILE A 261 12.65 -7.70 35.30
N SER A 262 12.78 -6.45 34.86
CA SER A 262 13.18 -5.36 35.76
C SER A 262 12.03 -4.87 36.65
N LYS A 263 10.77 -5.33 36.37
CA LYS A 263 9.54 -4.91 37.07
C LYS A 263 9.34 -3.39 37.07
N THR A 264 9.79 -2.74 36.00
CA THR A 264 9.64 -1.30 35.83
C THR A 264 8.46 -0.98 34.93
N PHE A 265 7.81 0.15 35.22
CA PHE A 265 6.73 0.72 34.42
C PHE A 265 7.21 2.05 33.84
N ALA A 266 6.99 2.24 32.56
CA ALA A 266 7.25 3.50 31.87
C ALA A 266 6.04 3.88 31.02
N SER A 267 5.80 5.17 30.87
CA SER A 267 4.74 5.65 29.98
C SER A 267 5.19 6.89 29.21
N THR A 268 4.88 6.91 27.92
CA THR A 268 5.21 8.02 27.00
C THR A 268 3.96 8.43 26.27
N THR A 269 3.77 9.74 26.13
CA THR A 269 2.61 10.31 25.42
C THR A 269 3.08 10.93 24.11
N HIS A 270 2.45 10.54 23.01
CA HIS A 270 2.67 11.11 21.68
C HIS A 270 1.45 11.94 21.29
N LEU A 271 1.68 13.20 20.92
CA LEU A 271 0.65 14.12 20.45
C LEU A 271 0.98 14.53 19.02
N TYR A 272 0.05 14.30 18.09
CA TYR A 272 0.23 14.55 16.66
C TYR A 272 0.74 15.98 16.37
N GLY A 273 0.09 16.99 16.93
CA GLY A 273 0.47 18.39 16.68
C GLY A 273 1.89 18.77 17.13
N LYS A 274 2.50 18.01 18.07
CA LYS A 274 3.88 18.24 18.51
C LYS A 274 4.91 17.56 17.64
N SER A 275 4.55 16.42 17.05
CA SER A 275 5.46 15.60 16.24
C SER A 275 5.33 15.85 14.74
N PHE A 276 4.32 16.64 14.29
CA PHE A 276 4.05 16.85 12.88
C PHE A 276 5.25 17.37 12.09
N ASN A 277 5.99 18.33 12.62
CA ASN A 277 7.13 18.90 11.92
C ASN A 277 8.38 17.98 11.87
N ASP A 278 8.35 16.89 12.63
CA ASP A 278 9.47 15.95 12.75
C ASP A 278 9.31 14.74 11.80
N THR A 279 8.21 14.66 11.04
CA THR A 279 7.88 13.53 10.19
C THR A 279 7.62 13.96 8.75
N GLY A 280 7.76 13.03 7.80
CA GLY A 280 7.43 13.27 6.39
C GLY A 280 5.91 13.25 6.17
N HIS A 281 5.41 14.22 5.43
CA HIS A 281 3.98 14.39 5.13
C HIS A 281 3.74 14.64 3.64
N ALA A 282 2.52 14.37 3.17
CA ALA A 282 2.11 14.66 1.79
C ALA A 282 2.23 16.15 1.47
N ASP A 283 1.74 17.00 2.39
CA ASP A 283 1.73 18.46 2.29
C ASP A 283 2.16 19.10 3.64
N GLY A 284 2.32 20.43 3.68
CA GLY A 284 2.95 21.13 4.81
C GLY A 284 2.02 21.55 5.95
N THR A 285 0.71 21.25 5.89
CA THR A 285 -0.25 21.72 6.89
C THR A 285 -0.99 20.58 7.55
N THR A 286 -1.14 20.62 8.87
CA THR A 286 -1.88 19.62 9.66
C THR A 286 -3.31 19.40 9.16
N PRO A 287 -3.93 18.24 9.40
CA PRO A 287 -5.34 18.00 9.11
C PRO A 287 -6.25 19.05 9.73
N LEU A 288 -7.39 19.25 9.08
CA LEU A 288 -8.37 20.25 9.44
C LEU A 288 -9.06 19.91 10.77
N VAL A 289 -8.67 20.64 11.79
CA VAL A 289 -9.39 20.69 13.07
C VAL A 289 -9.39 22.15 13.49
N SER A 290 -10.48 22.65 14.05
CA SER A 290 -10.51 24.00 14.58
C SER A 290 -9.40 24.19 15.61
N ASP A 291 -8.81 25.39 15.70
CA ASP A 291 -7.74 25.69 16.68
C ASP A 291 -8.15 25.33 18.11
N GLN A 292 -9.44 25.48 18.46
CA GLN A 292 -9.97 25.10 19.76
C GLN A 292 -9.98 23.58 19.93
N THR A 293 -10.49 22.83 18.94
CA THR A 293 -10.51 21.37 18.96
C THR A 293 -9.10 20.80 18.96
N GLN A 294 -8.17 21.40 18.23
CA GLN A 294 -6.76 21.00 18.25
C GLN A 294 -6.15 21.16 19.64
N LYS A 295 -6.43 22.26 20.35
CA LYS A 295 -5.97 22.46 21.72
C LYS A 295 -6.59 21.47 22.69
N GLU A 296 -7.87 21.16 22.53
CA GLU A 296 -8.58 20.18 23.37
C GLU A 296 -8.06 18.76 23.12
N LEU A 297 -7.91 18.35 21.87
CA LEU A 297 -7.39 17.03 21.49
C LEU A 297 -5.92 16.85 21.83
N ALA A 298 -5.12 17.93 21.72
CA ALA A 298 -3.70 17.90 22.09
C ALA A 298 -3.46 17.66 23.60
N THR A 299 -4.48 17.90 24.43
CA THR A 299 -4.39 17.70 25.91
C THR A 299 -5.05 16.39 26.35
N LYS A 300 -5.87 15.76 25.49
CA LYS A 300 -6.61 14.54 25.82
C LYS A 300 -5.98 13.34 25.12
N ILE A 301 -5.56 12.38 25.92
CA ILE A 301 -5.10 11.08 25.43
C ILE A 301 -6.34 10.24 25.15
N THR A 302 -6.53 9.91 23.87
CA THR A 302 -7.75 9.22 23.44
C THR A 302 -7.54 7.71 23.28
N ARG A 303 -6.29 7.27 23.12
CA ARG A 303 -5.94 5.85 23.01
C ARG A 303 -4.74 5.54 23.91
N GLU A 304 -4.82 4.40 24.59
CA GLU A 304 -3.70 3.83 25.33
C GLU A 304 -3.35 2.45 24.79
N LYS A 305 -2.06 2.18 24.59
CA LYS A 305 -1.52 0.87 24.21
C LYS A 305 -0.55 0.41 25.28
N LEU A 306 -0.80 -0.76 25.81
CA LEU A 306 0.13 -1.42 26.74
C LEU A 306 1.10 -2.29 25.95
N LEU A 307 2.40 -2.06 26.15
CA LEU A 307 3.47 -2.89 25.63
C LEU A 307 4.06 -3.69 26.78
N VAL A 308 3.99 -5.01 26.70
CA VAL A 308 4.72 -5.89 27.59
C VAL A 308 6.10 -6.11 27.02
N THR A 309 7.12 -5.58 27.68
CA THR A 309 8.52 -5.71 27.27
C THR A 309 9.25 -6.62 28.21
N SER A 310 10.37 -7.18 27.75
CA SER A 310 11.25 -8.00 28.54
C SER A 310 12.66 -7.44 28.40
N ALA A 311 13.22 -6.88 29.48
CA ALA A 311 14.62 -6.45 29.52
C ALA A 311 15.58 -7.60 29.25
N GLY A 312 15.14 -8.83 29.47
CA GLY A 312 15.89 -10.03 29.08
C GLY A 312 16.18 -10.09 27.58
N ARG A 313 15.28 -9.60 26.73
CA ARG A 313 15.53 -9.48 25.30
C ARG A 313 16.62 -8.44 24.98
N ALA A 314 16.55 -7.27 25.61
CA ALA A 314 17.57 -6.25 25.48
C ALA A 314 18.91 -6.70 26.06
N THR A 315 18.89 -7.38 27.19
CA THR A 315 20.09 -7.95 27.85
C THR A 315 20.69 -9.04 26.97
N ASN A 316 19.89 -9.93 26.41
CA ASN A 316 20.37 -10.95 25.48
C ASN A 316 20.94 -10.34 24.20
N ALA A 317 20.31 -9.32 23.64
CA ALA A 317 20.85 -8.60 22.49
C ALA A 317 22.19 -7.93 22.82
N TYR A 318 22.33 -7.31 23.99
CA TYR A 318 23.56 -6.73 24.45
C TYR A 318 24.67 -7.80 24.66
N VAL A 319 24.32 -8.89 25.33
CA VAL A 319 25.28 -9.99 25.58
C VAL A 319 25.75 -10.63 24.28
N LEU A 320 24.82 -10.82 23.32
CA LEU A 320 25.13 -11.42 22.02
C LEU A 320 25.91 -10.48 21.10
N SER A 321 25.58 -9.20 21.07
CA SER A 321 26.21 -8.21 20.19
C SER A 321 27.46 -7.55 20.80
N LYS A 322 27.59 -7.57 22.13
CA LYS A 322 28.58 -6.82 22.89
C LYS A 322 28.57 -5.31 22.60
N THR A 323 27.46 -4.80 22.17
CA THR A 323 27.28 -3.37 21.86
C THR A 323 26.29 -2.73 22.83
N PRO A 324 26.55 -1.54 23.38
CA PRO A 324 25.63 -0.81 24.26
C PRO A 324 24.31 -0.44 23.52
N ASP A 325 24.38 -0.26 22.21
CA ASP A 325 23.24 0.22 21.39
C ASP A 325 22.07 -0.75 21.35
N ALA A 326 22.32 -2.05 21.38
CA ALA A 326 21.25 -3.06 21.37
C ALA A 326 20.31 -2.95 22.59
N ALA A 327 20.85 -2.63 23.77
CA ALA A 327 20.06 -2.44 24.99
C ALA A 327 19.30 -1.11 24.99
N HIS A 328 19.90 -0.06 24.44
CA HIS A 328 19.26 1.25 24.32
C HIS A 328 18.06 1.24 23.40
N GLN A 329 18.10 0.48 22.33
CA GLN A 329 17.01 0.40 21.34
C GLN A 329 15.75 -0.23 21.88
N TYR A 330 15.88 -1.27 22.67
CA TYR A 330 14.70 -1.92 23.24
C TYR A 330 13.93 -0.98 24.18
N ARG A 331 14.63 -0.11 24.89
CA ARG A 331 14.01 0.93 25.72
C ARG A 331 13.29 2.00 24.90
N ARG A 332 13.74 2.26 23.67
CA ARG A 332 13.17 3.28 22.77
C ARG A 332 11.92 2.83 22.04
N ARG A 333 11.57 1.54 22.03
CA ARG A 333 10.33 1.08 21.34
C ARG A 333 9.09 1.79 21.85
N THR A 334 9.03 2.11 23.14
CA THR A 334 7.93 2.90 23.71
C THR A 334 7.85 4.32 23.16
N GLU A 335 8.98 4.87 22.71
CA GLU A 335 9.05 6.22 22.15
C GLU A 335 8.52 6.26 20.72
N PHE A 336 8.83 5.28 19.88
CA PHE A 336 8.42 5.31 18.48
C PHE A 336 7.12 4.56 18.17
N ALA A 337 6.69 3.60 18.99
CA ALA A 337 5.42 2.91 18.80
C ALA A 337 4.21 3.86 18.82
N GLY A 338 4.31 4.98 19.54
CA GLY A 338 3.30 6.01 19.52
C GLY A 338 3.23 6.76 18.18
N ARG A 339 4.38 7.04 17.59
CA ARG A 339 4.46 7.67 16.26
C ARG A 339 3.90 6.75 15.18
N GLU A 340 4.23 5.47 15.22
CA GLU A 340 3.69 4.45 14.31
C GLU A 340 2.15 4.46 14.30
N ILE A 341 1.52 4.41 15.48
CA ILE A 341 0.06 4.43 15.60
C ILE A 341 -0.52 5.73 15.03
N VAL A 342 0.09 6.86 15.35
CA VAL A 342 -0.35 8.17 14.87
C VAL A 342 -0.22 8.27 13.35
N SER A 343 0.91 7.86 12.76
CA SER A 343 1.14 7.89 11.31
C SER A 343 0.16 6.99 10.56
N LEU A 344 -0.03 5.74 11.01
CA LEU A 344 -1.00 4.81 10.41
C LEU A 344 -2.45 5.31 10.54
N SER A 345 -2.79 5.92 11.67
CA SER A 345 -4.15 6.45 11.89
C SER A 345 -4.40 7.72 11.06
N SER A 346 -3.37 8.56 10.85
CA SER A 346 -3.49 9.79 10.07
C SER A 346 -3.53 9.53 8.57
N LEU A 347 -2.95 8.42 8.09
CA LEU A 347 -3.00 8.01 6.68
C LEU A 347 -4.43 7.97 6.13
N MET A 348 -5.39 7.57 6.95
CA MET A 348 -6.79 7.43 6.55
C MET A 348 -7.63 8.68 6.83
N SER A 349 -7.01 9.81 7.17
CA SER A 349 -7.75 11.04 7.51
C SER A 349 -8.53 11.63 6.34
N SER A 350 -7.99 11.55 5.13
CA SER A 350 -8.67 11.97 3.90
C SER A 350 -8.32 11.02 2.75
N ALA A 351 -9.32 10.28 2.32
CA ALA A 351 -9.17 9.31 1.23
C ALA A 351 -10.07 9.68 0.06
N ILE A 352 -9.56 9.53 -1.15
CA ILE A 352 -10.29 9.67 -2.39
C ILE A 352 -10.03 8.45 -3.29
N LYS A 353 -11.02 8.16 -4.12
CA LYS A 353 -10.94 7.15 -5.16
C LYS A 353 -11.17 7.82 -6.51
N ILE A 354 -10.23 7.64 -7.41
CA ILE A 354 -10.30 8.20 -8.75
C ILE A 354 -10.21 7.08 -9.79
N ALA A 355 -10.90 7.28 -10.91
CA ALA A 355 -10.66 6.50 -12.11
C ALA A 355 -10.03 7.38 -13.17
N VAL A 356 -8.99 6.87 -13.81
CA VAL A 356 -8.26 7.54 -14.89
C VAL A 356 -8.12 6.59 -16.07
N TYR A 357 -7.74 7.11 -17.23
CA TYR A 357 -7.35 6.24 -18.34
C TYR A 357 -6.18 5.35 -17.96
N GLY A 358 -6.13 4.16 -18.54
CA GLY A 358 -5.13 3.16 -18.24
C GLY A 358 -3.71 3.72 -18.25
N ASN A 359 -3.00 3.48 -17.19
CA ASN A 359 -1.62 3.92 -17.02
C ASN A 359 -0.79 2.83 -16.34
N SER A 360 0.01 2.12 -17.11
CA SER A 360 0.84 1.01 -16.67
C SER A 360 2.08 1.42 -15.87
N SER A 361 2.40 2.72 -15.81
CA SER A 361 3.55 3.23 -15.06
C SER A 361 3.27 3.40 -13.56
N LEU A 362 1.99 3.57 -13.18
CA LEU A 362 1.58 3.78 -11.79
C LEU A 362 1.60 2.47 -11.00
N LYS A 363 1.93 2.58 -9.73
CA LYS A 363 1.95 1.46 -8.78
C LYS A 363 1.56 1.91 -7.37
N ALA A 364 1.21 0.97 -6.52
CA ALA A 364 1.01 1.24 -5.10
C ALA A 364 2.27 1.84 -4.48
N GLY A 365 2.11 2.81 -3.57
CA GLY A 365 3.18 3.54 -2.91
C GLY A 365 3.78 4.71 -3.71
N ASP A 366 3.28 5.00 -4.91
CA ASP A 366 3.67 6.22 -5.63
C ASP A 366 2.92 7.45 -5.08
N MET A 367 3.58 8.61 -5.12
CA MET A 367 2.92 9.89 -4.88
C MET A 367 2.37 10.46 -6.18
N ILE A 368 1.15 10.98 -6.12
CA ILE A 368 0.49 11.70 -7.21
C ILE A 368 0.02 13.06 -6.74
N GLU A 369 -0.12 14.00 -7.65
CA GLU A 369 -0.75 15.29 -7.38
C GLU A 369 -2.11 15.35 -8.07
N ILE A 370 -3.12 15.86 -7.37
CA ILE A 370 -4.49 15.95 -7.86
C ILE A 370 -4.94 17.40 -7.82
N PHE A 371 -5.42 17.86 -8.96
CA PHE A 371 -6.00 19.17 -9.12
C PHE A 371 -7.50 19.07 -9.35
N ILE A 372 -8.27 19.63 -8.41
CA ILE A 372 -9.73 19.68 -8.48
C ILE A 372 -10.12 21.16 -8.44
N PRO A 373 -10.88 21.68 -9.42
CA PRO A 373 -11.34 23.07 -9.40
C PRO A 373 -12.30 23.33 -8.24
N ALA A 374 -12.31 24.56 -7.75
CA ALA A 374 -13.26 24.98 -6.74
C ALA A 374 -14.68 25.01 -7.31
N THR A 375 -15.65 24.59 -6.52
CA THR A 375 -17.08 24.63 -6.85
C THR A 375 -17.72 25.92 -6.35
N GLY A 376 -18.73 26.44 -7.08
CA GLY A 376 -19.51 27.62 -6.68
C GLY A 376 -19.01 28.97 -7.23
N ILE A 377 -19.50 30.07 -6.66
CA ILE A 377 -19.13 31.44 -7.05
C ILE A 377 -17.70 31.70 -6.55
N ARG A 378 -16.77 31.88 -7.49
CA ARG A 378 -15.34 32.02 -7.22
C ARG A 378 -14.97 33.47 -6.95
N LYS A 379 -14.14 33.70 -5.92
CA LYS A 379 -13.39 34.96 -5.81
C LYS A 379 -12.30 34.95 -6.90
N PRO A 380 -11.93 36.13 -7.45
CA PRO A 380 -10.78 36.23 -8.36
C PRO A 380 -9.53 35.64 -7.68
N GLY A 381 -8.95 34.58 -8.26
CA GLY A 381 -7.77 33.88 -7.71
C GLY A 381 -8.02 32.50 -7.10
N ASP A 382 -9.24 32.13 -6.73
CA ASP A 382 -9.57 30.79 -6.22
C ASP A 382 -9.86 29.84 -7.40
N VAL A 383 -8.82 29.18 -7.88
CA VAL A 383 -8.91 28.26 -9.03
C VAL A 383 -9.07 26.82 -8.59
N LYS A 384 -8.53 26.45 -7.40
CA LYS A 384 -8.52 25.05 -6.92
C LYS A 384 -9.25 24.86 -5.59
N ASN A 385 -9.87 23.71 -5.45
CA ASN A 385 -10.44 23.26 -4.17
C ASN A 385 -9.28 23.00 -3.18
N LYS A 386 -9.19 23.80 -2.13
CA LYS A 386 -8.10 23.74 -1.12
C LYS A 386 -8.11 22.44 -0.29
N LEU A 387 -9.27 21.79 -0.15
CA LEU A 387 -9.41 20.56 0.60
C LEU A 387 -9.03 19.32 -0.20
N LEU A 388 -9.52 19.27 -1.44
CA LEU A 388 -9.41 18.08 -2.29
C LEU A 388 -8.17 18.10 -3.18
N SER A 389 -7.64 19.28 -3.53
CA SER A 389 -6.39 19.35 -4.29
C SER A 389 -5.19 19.14 -3.39
N GLY A 390 -4.09 18.64 -3.96
CA GLY A 390 -2.83 18.41 -3.26
C GLY A 390 -2.18 17.09 -3.61
N LYS A 391 -1.20 16.71 -2.83
CA LYS A 391 -0.46 15.46 -3.02
C LYS A 391 -1.15 14.31 -2.28
N TYR A 392 -1.14 13.15 -2.90
CA TYR A 392 -1.75 11.93 -2.38
C TYR A 392 -0.83 10.74 -2.56
N LEU A 393 -0.79 9.85 -1.57
CA LEU A 393 -0.13 8.55 -1.64
C LEU A 393 -1.12 7.52 -2.20
N ILE A 394 -0.71 6.77 -3.21
CA ILE A 394 -1.50 5.64 -3.74
C ILE A 394 -1.46 4.50 -2.73
N LEU A 395 -2.60 4.20 -2.12
CA LEU A 395 -2.76 3.07 -1.20
C LEU A 395 -3.03 1.77 -1.93
N ALA A 396 -3.93 1.83 -2.91
CA ALA A 396 -4.29 0.69 -3.74
C ALA A 396 -4.52 1.14 -5.18
N ILE A 397 -4.19 0.28 -6.11
CA ILE A 397 -4.38 0.50 -7.54
C ILE A 397 -4.95 -0.76 -8.19
N CYS A 398 -5.95 -0.56 -9.04
CA CYS A 398 -6.55 -1.60 -9.85
C CYS A 398 -6.42 -1.23 -11.33
N HIS A 399 -5.69 -2.03 -12.07
CA HIS A 399 -5.60 -1.95 -13.53
C HIS A 399 -6.64 -2.88 -14.15
N ARG A 400 -7.65 -2.29 -14.79
CA ARG A 400 -8.78 -3.02 -15.35
C ARG A 400 -8.76 -2.97 -16.86
N PHE A 401 -8.63 -4.14 -17.49
CA PHE A 401 -8.70 -4.35 -18.93
C PHE A 401 -9.99 -5.08 -19.26
N ARG A 402 -10.76 -4.58 -20.22
CA ARG A 402 -11.98 -5.23 -20.72
C ARG A 402 -11.75 -5.89 -22.06
N GLY A 403 -12.57 -6.86 -22.38
CA GLY A 403 -12.51 -7.58 -23.65
C GLY A 403 -12.70 -6.71 -24.90
N ASP A 404 -13.29 -5.52 -24.76
CA ASP A 404 -13.44 -4.50 -25.80
C ASP A 404 -12.16 -3.66 -26.02
N GLY A 405 -11.08 -3.93 -25.28
CA GLY A 405 -9.84 -3.18 -25.33
C GLY A 405 -9.78 -1.97 -24.38
N THR A 406 -10.87 -1.65 -23.68
CA THR A 406 -10.89 -0.54 -22.73
C THR A 406 -9.94 -0.83 -21.56
N TYR A 407 -9.07 0.15 -21.25
CA TYR A 407 -8.18 0.09 -20.10
C TYR A 407 -8.40 1.28 -19.18
N ILE A 408 -8.79 1.00 -17.95
CA ILE A 408 -9.04 2.00 -16.89
C ILE A 408 -8.20 1.64 -15.69
N THR A 409 -7.58 2.63 -15.07
CA THR A 409 -6.88 2.51 -13.80
C THR A 409 -7.69 3.17 -12.70
N THR A 410 -8.10 2.40 -11.71
CA THR A 410 -8.77 2.90 -10.50
C THR A 410 -7.74 3.02 -9.39
N ILE A 411 -7.67 4.16 -8.74
CA ILE A 411 -6.67 4.50 -7.74
C ILE A 411 -7.39 4.88 -6.45
N GLU A 412 -7.07 4.19 -5.37
CA GLU A 412 -7.43 4.60 -4.01
C GLU A 412 -6.22 5.27 -3.39
N CYS A 413 -6.37 6.52 -3.01
CA CYS A 413 -5.28 7.31 -2.47
C CYS A 413 -5.70 8.14 -1.27
N ALA A 414 -4.75 8.42 -0.41
CA ALA A 414 -4.99 9.17 0.82
C ALA A 414 -3.90 10.21 1.05
N LYS A 415 -4.22 11.17 1.89
CA LYS A 415 -3.29 12.17 2.40
C LYS A 415 -3.50 12.37 3.89
N ASP A 416 -2.42 12.65 4.58
CA ASP A 416 -2.38 12.93 6.00
C ASP A 416 -2.34 14.43 6.34
N SER A 417 -2.15 15.26 5.32
CA SER A 417 -1.90 16.71 5.46
C SER A 417 -2.50 17.49 4.29
N PHE A 418 -2.52 18.83 4.41
CA PHE A 418 -3.15 19.72 3.43
C PHE A 418 -2.15 20.75 2.89
N SER A 419 -2.37 21.20 1.65
CA SER A 419 -1.48 22.17 0.98
C SER A 419 -1.65 23.60 1.49
N THR A 420 -2.76 23.92 2.14
CA THR A 420 -3.08 25.26 2.63
C THR A 420 -3.70 25.21 4.01
N LYS A 421 -3.29 26.12 4.89
CA LYS A 421 -3.95 26.36 6.16
C LYS A 421 -5.29 27.04 5.89
N LEU A 422 -6.39 26.45 6.37
CA LEU A 422 -7.70 27.09 6.29
C LEU A 422 -7.80 28.13 7.41
N SER A 423 -7.93 29.38 7.04
CA SER A 423 -8.24 30.47 7.98
C SER A 423 -9.75 30.69 8.02
N GLY A 424 -10.29 31.05 9.17
CA GLY A 424 -11.73 31.25 9.37
C GLY A 424 -12.39 32.38 8.55
N GLY A 425 -11.67 32.98 7.59
CA GLY A 425 -12.15 33.96 6.62
C GLY A 425 -12.32 33.42 5.20
N ASP A 426 -12.07 32.13 4.98
CA ASP A 426 -12.11 31.49 3.65
C ASP A 426 -13.49 30.84 3.34
N PHE A 427 -14.51 31.08 4.19
CA PHE A 427 -15.90 30.60 4.03
C PHE A 427 -16.85 31.73 3.71
#